data_d39402f0e3d2b2efbe6339ebbfc9ee58
#
_entry.id   d39402f0e3d2b2efbe6339ebbfc9ee58
#
_cell.length_a   1.000
_cell.length_b   1.000
_cell.length_c   1.000
_cell.angle_alpha   90.00
_cell.angle_beta   90.00
_cell.angle_gamma   90.00
#
_symmetry.space_group_name_H-M   'P 1'
#
loop_
_entity.id
_entity.type
_entity.pdbx_description
1 polymer ?
#
loop_
_entity_poly.entity_id
_entity_poly.type
_entity_poly.pdbx_seq_one_letter_code
_entity_poly.pdbx_strand_id
1 'polypeptide(L)'
;MRYNNPKTLLEILQEEKSSGYSGGIYHKTQIELTYNSNHIEGSSLTHEQTRYIFETNTIGVETGSINVDDVIETANHFRLVSLIIDHAKSVLTEEFIKQLHLILKNGTSDSRKDWFAVGDYKKLPNEVCGMNTALPEAVSDGMKELLNDYNTKEKIGLDDILDFHVKFEKIHPFQDGNGRVGRLIMFKECLKYNIVPFIIEDDLKMFYYRGLAKWETEKGYLRDTCLTAQDRYKAYLNYFRIGY
;
A
#
# COMPACT_ATOMS: atom_id res chain seq x y z
N MET A 1 -4.52 -36.63 18.71
CA MET A 1 -5.23 -35.44 18.19
C MET A 1 -4.18 -34.42 17.83
N ARG A 2 -3.98 -34.12 16.54
CA ARG A 2 -3.09 -33.00 16.12
C ARG A 2 -3.88 -31.72 16.44
N TYR A 3 -3.41 -30.93 17.38
CA TYR A 3 -3.86 -29.56 17.54
C TYR A 3 -3.43 -28.81 16.28
N ASN A 4 -4.35 -28.63 15.34
CA ASN A 4 -4.11 -27.68 14.25
C ASN A 4 -4.03 -26.30 14.91
N ASN A 5 -2.83 -25.71 14.96
CA ASN A 5 -2.71 -24.31 15.28
C ASN A 5 -3.61 -23.51 14.31
N PRO A 6 -4.38 -22.55 14.78
CA PRO A 6 -5.17 -21.73 13.89
C PRO A 6 -4.23 -21.07 12.85
N LYS A 7 -4.64 -21.11 11.57
CA LYS A 7 -3.87 -20.48 10.49
C LYS A 7 -3.77 -18.97 10.74
N THR A 8 -2.62 -18.41 10.46
CA THR A 8 -2.42 -16.96 10.45
C THR A 8 -3.18 -16.33 9.27
N LEU A 9 -3.49 -15.04 9.36
CA LEU A 9 -4.11 -14.31 8.24
C LEU A 9 -3.30 -14.44 6.95
N LEU A 10 -1.96 -14.36 7.03
CA LEU A 10 -1.08 -14.51 5.87
C LEU A 10 -1.26 -15.87 5.19
N GLU A 11 -1.30 -16.96 5.97
CA GLU A 11 -1.50 -18.31 5.41
C GLU A 11 -2.87 -18.45 4.74
N ILE A 12 -3.91 -17.83 5.30
CA ILE A 12 -5.24 -17.82 4.69
C ILE A 12 -5.24 -17.04 3.37
N LEU A 13 -4.66 -15.84 3.35
CA LEU A 13 -4.55 -15.03 2.12
C LEU A 13 -3.78 -15.77 1.01
N GLN A 14 -2.69 -16.46 1.34
CA GLN A 14 -1.90 -17.27 0.39
C GLN A 14 -2.67 -18.48 -0.12
N GLU A 15 -3.41 -19.16 0.73
CA GLU A 15 -4.23 -20.31 0.37
C GLU A 15 -5.40 -19.93 -0.54
N GLU A 16 -6.16 -18.88 -0.19
CA GLU A 16 -7.25 -18.38 -1.03
C GLU A 16 -6.74 -17.88 -2.38
N LYS A 17 -5.59 -17.16 -2.40
CA LYS A 17 -4.93 -16.77 -3.63
C LYS A 17 -4.58 -17.97 -4.51
N SER A 18 -3.92 -18.98 -3.95
CA SER A 18 -3.44 -20.13 -4.70
C SER A 18 -4.56 -21.03 -5.22
N SER A 19 -5.68 -21.10 -4.49
CA SER A 19 -6.86 -21.86 -4.89
C SER A 19 -7.76 -21.13 -5.90
N GLY A 20 -7.54 -19.83 -6.12
CA GLY A 20 -8.43 -18.99 -6.94
C GLY A 20 -9.82 -18.81 -6.31
N TYR A 21 -9.93 -18.96 -4.98
CA TYR A 21 -11.21 -18.83 -4.29
C TYR A 21 -11.74 -17.38 -4.39
N SER A 22 -12.90 -17.22 -5.01
CA SER A 22 -13.60 -15.95 -5.13
C SER A 22 -14.55 -15.75 -3.94
N GLY A 23 -14.59 -14.52 -3.41
CA GLY A 23 -15.50 -14.15 -2.32
C GLY A 23 -14.95 -14.39 -0.90
N GLY A 24 -13.66 -14.71 -0.74
CA GLY A 24 -12.98 -14.79 0.55
C GLY A 24 -12.29 -13.48 0.96
N ILE A 25 -11.50 -13.55 2.05
CA ILE A 25 -10.78 -12.38 2.57
C ILE A 25 -9.71 -11.87 1.58
N TYR A 26 -9.06 -12.75 0.82
CA TYR A 26 -8.12 -12.34 -0.23
C TYR A 26 -8.81 -11.51 -1.30
N HIS A 27 -9.95 -11.97 -1.80
CA HIS A 27 -10.75 -11.26 -2.81
C HIS A 27 -11.20 -9.88 -2.28
N LYS A 28 -11.74 -9.86 -1.05
CA LYS A 28 -12.13 -8.61 -0.39
C LYS A 28 -10.96 -7.66 -0.24
N THR A 29 -9.82 -8.14 0.24
CA THR A 29 -8.59 -7.35 0.42
C THR A 29 -8.09 -6.77 -0.89
N GLN A 30 -8.08 -7.55 -1.96
CA GLN A 30 -7.67 -7.10 -3.30
C GLN A 30 -8.46 -5.86 -3.72
N ILE A 31 -9.79 -5.94 -3.65
CA ILE A 31 -10.66 -4.85 -4.10
C ILE A 31 -10.53 -3.63 -3.18
N GLU A 32 -10.66 -3.81 -1.88
CA GLU A 32 -10.68 -2.69 -0.94
C GLU A 32 -9.33 -1.95 -0.86
N LEU A 33 -8.22 -2.69 -0.80
CA LEU A 33 -6.90 -2.07 -0.75
C LEU A 33 -6.59 -1.34 -2.06
N THR A 34 -6.94 -1.92 -3.20
CA THR A 34 -6.69 -1.30 -4.50
C THR A 34 -7.57 -0.08 -4.70
N TYR A 35 -8.87 -0.19 -4.47
CA TYR A 35 -9.78 0.94 -4.62
C TYR A 35 -9.36 2.12 -3.75
N ASN A 36 -9.29 1.91 -2.43
CA ASN A 36 -9.03 3.00 -1.50
C ASN A 36 -7.64 3.62 -1.70
N SER A 37 -6.62 2.80 -1.95
CA SER A 37 -5.26 3.31 -2.14
C SER A 37 -5.12 4.16 -3.40
N ASN A 38 -5.78 3.81 -4.51
CA ASN A 38 -5.80 4.63 -5.72
C ASN A 38 -6.71 5.85 -5.58
N HIS A 39 -7.86 5.71 -4.90
CA HIS A 39 -8.80 6.81 -4.71
C HIS A 39 -8.22 7.94 -3.83
N ILE A 40 -7.42 7.61 -2.82
CA ILE A 40 -6.65 8.59 -2.03
C ILE A 40 -5.73 9.42 -2.93
N GLU A 41 -5.14 8.84 -3.96
CA GLU A 41 -4.26 9.53 -4.91
C GLU A 41 -5.01 10.21 -6.07
N GLY A 42 -6.33 10.19 -6.05
CA GLY A 42 -7.17 10.93 -7.00
C GLY A 42 -7.67 10.12 -8.20
N SER A 43 -7.54 8.79 -8.19
CA SER A 43 -8.19 7.95 -9.20
C SER A 43 -9.69 8.20 -9.23
N SER A 44 -10.22 8.36 -10.43
CA SER A 44 -11.64 8.61 -10.69
C SER A 44 -12.48 7.34 -10.79
N LEU A 45 -11.86 6.16 -10.75
CA LEU A 45 -12.57 4.89 -10.82
C LEU A 45 -13.46 4.68 -9.60
N THR A 46 -14.69 4.24 -9.85
CA THR A 46 -15.61 3.84 -8.78
C THR A 46 -15.17 2.50 -8.16
N HIS A 47 -15.67 2.21 -6.97
CA HIS A 47 -15.46 0.92 -6.32
C HIS A 47 -15.95 -0.25 -7.20
N GLU A 48 -17.08 -0.08 -7.86
CA GLU A 48 -17.63 -1.11 -8.75
C GLU A 48 -16.78 -1.31 -10.01
N GLN A 49 -16.27 -0.24 -10.62
CA GLN A 49 -15.33 -0.33 -11.74
C GLN A 49 -14.02 -1.03 -11.33
N THR A 50 -13.49 -0.70 -10.15
CA THR A 50 -12.32 -1.40 -9.59
C THR A 50 -12.60 -2.89 -9.41
N ARG A 51 -13.76 -3.25 -8.89
CA ARG A 51 -14.20 -4.64 -8.74
C ARG A 51 -14.29 -5.35 -10.10
N TYR A 52 -14.91 -4.73 -11.12
CA TYR A 52 -15.02 -5.33 -12.46
C TYR A 52 -13.65 -5.56 -13.11
N ILE A 53 -12.70 -4.64 -12.94
CA ILE A 53 -11.33 -4.85 -13.43
C ILE A 53 -10.73 -6.10 -12.80
N PHE A 54 -10.91 -6.31 -11.49
CA PHE A 54 -10.40 -7.47 -10.78
C PHE A 54 -11.09 -8.77 -11.19
N GLU A 55 -12.41 -8.79 -11.16
CA GLU A 55 -13.22 -10.01 -11.32
C GLU A 55 -13.33 -10.48 -12.77
N THR A 56 -13.44 -9.53 -13.71
CA THR A 56 -13.81 -9.83 -15.09
C THR A 56 -12.84 -9.27 -16.15
N ASN A 57 -11.84 -8.53 -15.71
CA ASN A 57 -10.92 -7.78 -16.60
C ASN A 57 -11.68 -6.87 -17.58
N THR A 58 -12.79 -6.30 -17.14
CA THR A 58 -13.63 -5.36 -17.91
C THR A 58 -13.84 -4.07 -17.13
N ILE A 59 -14.31 -3.03 -17.81
CA ILE A 59 -14.70 -1.78 -17.18
C ILE A 59 -16.03 -1.31 -17.74
N GLY A 60 -16.99 -1.04 -16.87
CA GLY A 60 -18.28 -0.44 -17.24
C GLY A 60 -18.16 1.07 -17.34
N VAL A 61 -18.64 1.65 -18.44
CA VAL A 61 -18.72 3.10 -18.63
C VAL A 61 -20.17 3.42 -18.98
N GLU A 62 -20.87 4.07 -18.06
CA GLU A 62 -22.26 4.50 -18.34
C GLU A 62 -22.28 5.81 -19.13
N THR A 63 -21.47 6.78 -18.73
CA THR A 63 -21.34 8.09 -19.39
C THR A 63 -19.95 8.68 -19.12
N GLY A 64 -19.45 9.52 -20.05
CA GLY A 64 -18.20 10.26 -19.87
C GLY A 64 -16.95 9.53 -20.37
N SER A 65 -15.81 9.88 -19.81
CA SER A 65 -14.49 9.30 -20.15
C SER A 65 -13.82 8.76 -18.88
N ILE A 66 -13.02 7.73 -19.05
CA ILE A 66 -12.19 7.16 -18.00
C ILE A 66 -10.72 7.47 -18.32
N ASN A 67 -9.98 7.88 -17.30
CA ASN A 67 -8.54 8.04 -17.45
C ASN A 67 -7.90 6.65 -17.62
N VAL A 68 -7.18 6.46 -18.73
CA VAL A 68 -6.52 5.18 -19.03
C VAL A 68 -5.44 4.85 -18.01
N ASP A 69 -4.73 5.85 -17.48
CA ASP A 69 -3.72 5.62 -16.45
C ASP A 69 -4.34 5.11 -15.14
N ASP A 70 -5.54 5.59 -14.77
CA ASP A 70 -6.26 5.04 -13.60
C ASP A 70 -6.56 3.54 -13.77
N VAL A 71 -6.93 3.11 -14.96
CA VAL A 71 -7.19 1.68 -15.27
C VAL A 71 -5.90 0.86 -15.18
N ILE A 72 -4.81 1.36 -15.80
CA ILE A 72 -3.51 0.69 -15.79
C ILE A 72 -2.98 0.58 -14.36
N GLU A 73 -2.97 1.67 -13.61
CA GLU A 73 -2.49 1.69 -12.23
C GLU A 73 -3.33 0.80 -11.31
N THR A 74 -4.64 0.74 -11.52
CA THR A 74 -5.53 -0.17 -10.78
C THR A 74 -5.20 -1.63 -11.09
N ALA A 75 -5.04 -2.00 -12.36
CA ALA A 75 -4.65 -3.34 -12.74
C ALA A 75 -3.25 -3.73 -12.22
N ASN A 76 -2.31 -2.78 -12.23
CA ASN A 76 -0.98 -2.95 -11.66
C ASN A 76 -1.03 -3.09 -10.13
N HIS A 77 -1.89 -2.33 -9.46
CA HIS A 77 -2.03 -2.39 -8.01
C HIS A 77 -2.54 -3.77 -7.53
N PHE A 78 -3.45 -4.42 -8.26
CA PHE A 78 -3.84 -5.80 -7.97
C PHE A 78 -2.66 -6.78 -8.03
N ARG A 79 -1.76 -6.61 -9.01
CA ARG A 79 -0.53 -7.40 -9.09
C ARG A 79 0.37 -7.15 -7.88
N LEU A 80 0.45 -5.90 -7.43
CA LEU A 80 1.24 -5.51 -6.26
C LEU A 80 0.68 -6.08 -4.96
N VAL A 81 -0.64 -6.09 -4.76
CA VAL A 81 -1.25 -6.74 -3.59
C VAL A 81 -0.92 -8.23 -3.58
N SER A 82 -0.98 -8.89 -4.74
CA SER A 82 -0.55 -10.29 -4.86
C SER A 82 0.92 -10.48 -4.51
N LEU A 83 1.80 -9.60 -5.00
CA LEU A 83 3.24 -9.66 -4.78
C LEU A 83 3.62 -9.45 -3.30
N ILE A 84 3.01 -8.48 -2.63
CA ILE A 84 3.31 -8.22 -1.21
C ILE A 84 2.84 -9.35 -0.30
N ILE A 85 1.78 -10.08 -0.64
CA ILE A 85 1.33 -11.26 0.08
C ILE A 85 2.32 -12.41 -0.11
N ASP A 86 2.82 -12.65 -1.34
CA ASP A 86 3.82 -13.68 -1.61
C ASP A 86 5.14 -13.42 -0.89
N HIS A 87 5.56 -12.15 -0.84
CA HIS A 87 6.81 -11.71 -0.24
C HIS A 87 6.64 -11.14 1.18
N ALA A 88 5.49 -11.39 1.84
CA ALA A 88 5.20 -10.78 3.12
C ALA A 88 6.32 -10.97 4.16
N LYS A 89 6.91 -12.18 4.24
CA LYS A 89 7.97 -12.51 5.20
C LYS A 89 9.38 -12.07 4.79
N SER A 90 9.56 -11.60 3.56
CA SER A 90 10.87 -11.14 3.09
C SER A 90 11.30 -9.85 3.80
N VAL A 91 12.61 -9.68 3.95
CA VAL A 91 13.19 -8.42 4.44
C VAL A 91 12.85 -7.30 3.45
N LEU A 92 12.54 -6.12 3.97
CA LEU A 92 12.29 -4.96 3.14
C LEU A 92 13.61 -4.42 2.61
N THR A 93 13.77 -4.37 1.29
CA THR A 93 14.98 -3.90 0.61
C THR A 93 14.68 -2.77 -0.36
N GLU A 94 15.71 -2.03 -0.73
CA GLU A 94 15.62 -0.96 -1.73
C GLU A 94 15.13 -1.51 -3.07
N GLU A 95 15.64 -2.66 -3.49
CA GLU A 95 15.26 -3.32 -4.75
C GLU A 95 13.78 -3.71 -4.75
N PHE A 96 13.27 -4.23 -3.63
CA PHE A 96 11.86 -4.57 -3.52
C PHE A 96 10.96 -3.34 -3.59
N ILE A 97 11.35 -2.24 -2.93
CA ILE A 97 10.60 -0.97 -2.99
C ILE A 97 10.59 -0.40 -4.41
N LYS A 98 11.74 -0.41 -5.10
CA LYS A 98 11.84 -0.01 -6.51
C LYS A 98 11.02 -0.93 -7.43
N GLN A 99 10.97 -2.23 -7.15
CA GLN A 99 10.13 -3.18 -7.88
C GLN A 99 8.64 -2.86 -7.73
N LEU A 100 8.18 -2.51 -6.52
CA LEU A 100 6.79 -2.09 -6.32
C LEU A 100 6.46 -0.87 -7.20
N HIS A 101 7.31 0.13 -7.20
CA HIS A 101 7.12 1.32 -8.04
C HIS A 101 7.18 0.98 -9.54
N LEU A 102 8.12 0.12 -9.96
CA LEU A 102 8.22 -0.33 -11.35
C LEU A 102 6.91 -0.95 -11.84
N ILE A 103 6.33 -1.86 -11.07
CA ILE A 103 5.08 -2.51 -11.44
C ILE A 103 3.93 -1.51 -11.44
N LEU A 104 3.85 -0.63 -10.42
CA LEU A 104 2.77 0.36 -10.30
C LEU A 104 2.66 1.25 -11.53
N LYS A 105 3.78 1.82 -11.95
CA LYS A 105 3.83 2.83 -13.02
C LYS A 105 4.07 2.26 -14.42
N ASN A 106 4.27 0.94 -14.54
CA ASN A 106 4.51 0.32 -15.83
C ASN A 106 3.31 0.47 -16.78
N GLY A 107 3.57 0.95 -17.98
CA GLY A 107 2.57 1.13 -19.05
C GLY A 107 1.73 2.41 -18.94
N THR A 108 1.88 3.22 -17.89
CA THR A 108 1.22 4.53 -17.78
C THR A 108 1.79 5.55 -18.74
N SER A 109 1.09 6.67 -18.91
CA SER A 109 1.60 7.80 -19.71
C SER A 109 2.91 8.37 -19.15
N ASP A 110 3.07 8.36 -17.82
CA ASP A 110 4.29 8.78 -17.14
C ASP A 110 5.48 7.91 -17.51
N SER A 111 5.29 6.60 -17.71
CA SER A 111 6.37 5.66 -18.06
C SER A 111 7.04 5.97 -19.43
N ARG A 112 6.43 6.84 -20.22
CA ARG A 112 6.93 7.27 -21.54
C ARG A 112 7.71 8.58 -21.49
N LYS A 113 7.81 9.20 -20.32
CA LYS A 113 8.52 10.48 -20.14
C LYS A 113 9.97 10.23 -19.73
N ASP A 114 10.93 10.74 -20.43
CA ASP A 114 12.37 10.52 -20.20
C ASP A 114 12.85 10.93 -18.79
N TRP A 115 12.18 11.91 -18.21
CA TRP A 115 12.48 12.41 -16.87
C TRP A 115 11.84 11.62 -15.75
N PHE A 116 10.82 10.77 -16.05
CA PHE A 116 10.11 9.97 -15.07
C PHE A 116 10.80 8.61 -14.92
N ALA A 117 11.51 8.42 -13.82
CA ALA A 117 12.26 7.20 -13.56
C ALA A 117 11.34 6.09 -12.99
N VAL A 118 10.74 5.27 -13.87
CA VAL A 118 9.92 4.14 -13.45
C VAL A 118 10.81 3.06 -12.80
N GLY A 119 10.51 2.71 -11.56
CA GLY A 119 11.30 1.72 -10.81
C GLY A 119 12.64 2.25 -10.31
N ASP A 120 12.85 3.55 -10.36
CA ASP A 120 14.04 4.18 -9.78
C ASP A 120 13.67 5.51 -9.10
N TYR A 121 14.61 6.07 -8.35
CA TYR A 121 14.40 7.30 -7.59
C TYR A 121 14.18 8.50 -8.50
N LYS A 122 13.44 9.48 -7.98
CA LYS A 122 13.12 10.72 -8.70
C LYS A 122 14.36 11.47 -9.16
N LYS A 123 14.24 12.08 -10.33
CA LYS A 123 15.29 12.92 -10.93
C LYS A 123 15.03 14.42 -10.73
N LEU A 124 13.78 14.77 -10.45
CA LEU A 124 13.35 16.15 -10.26
C LEU A 124 12.83 16.34 -8.83
N PRO A 125 13.05 17.52 -8.22
CA PRO A 125 12.41 17.88 -6.96
C PRO A 125 10.89 17.78 -7.09
N ASN A 126 10.21 17.38 -6.01
CA ASN A 126 8.77 17.37 -5.90
C ASN A 126 8.33 17.89 -4.53
N GLU A 127 7.05 18.22 -4.43
CA GLU A 127 6.43 18.70 -3.19
C GLU A 127 5.22 17.83 -2.86
N VAL A 128 4.90 17.71 -1.58
CA VAL A 128 3.69 17.04 -1.08
C VAL A 128 2.95 17.99 -0.17
N CYS A 129 1.71 18.31 -0.50
CA CYS A 129 0.87 19.21 0.28
C CYS A 129 1.57 20.55 0.61
N GLY A 130 2.34 21.10 -0.32
CA GLY A 130 3.09 22.36 -0.15
C GLY A 130 4.35 22.24 0.74
N MET A 131 4.76 21.04 1.10
CA MET A 131 6.02 20.77 1.81
C MET A 131 7.05 20.20 0.87
N ASN A 132 8.28 20.71 0.94
CA ASN A 132 9.42 20.15 0.22
C ASN A 132 9.75 18.77 0.75
N THR A 133 10.00 17.86 -0.17
CA THR A 133 10.51 16.51 0.11
C THR A 133 12.04 16.49 0.00
N ALA A 134 12.67 15.33 0.23
CA ALA A 134 14.11 15.21 0.02
C ALA A 134 14.49 15.57 -1.44
N LEU A 135 15.61 16.29 -1.62
CA LEU A 135 16.14 16.56 -2.94
C LEU A 135 16.59 15.25 -3.62
N PRO A 136 16.55 15.13 -4.95
CA PRO A 136 16.91 13.90 -5.67
C PRO A 136 18.25 13.29 -5.24
N GLU A 137 19.28 14.12 -5.05
CA GLU A 137 20.61 13.70 -4.63
C GLU A 137 20.68 13.13 -3.20
N ALA A 138 19.72 13.49 -2.35
CA ALA A 138 19.65 13.01 -0.95
C ALA A 138 18.79 11.74 -0.79
N VAL A 139 18.01 11.36 -1.81
CA VAL A 139 17.05 10.25 -1.72
C VAL A 139 17.75 8.92 -1.44
N SER A 140 18.82 8.61 -2.17
CA SER A 140 19.50 7.31 -2.04
C SER A 140 20.05 7.08 -0.62
N ASP A 141 20.69 8.09 -0.05
CA ASP A 141 21.26 7.98 1.29
C ASP A 141 20.15 7.96 2.35
N GLY A 142 19.11 8.79 2.20
CA GLY A 142 17.95 8.78 3.10
C GLY A 142 17.22 7.43 3.10
N MET A 143 17.08 6.78 1.95
CA MET A 143 16.45 5.47 1.86
C MET A 143 17.30 4.35 2.47
N LYS A 144 18.63 4.40 2.30
CA LYS A 144 19.57 3.45 2.94
C LYS A 144 19.52 3.58 4.46
N GLU A 145 19.56 4.81 4.98
CA GLU A 145 19.46 5.07 6.42
C GLU A 145 18.12 4.57 6.96
N LEU A 146 16.99 4.92 6.32
CA LEU A 146 15.66 4.49 6.71
C LEU A 146 15.56 2.95 6.78
N LEU A 147 16.04 2.25 5.75
CA LEU A 147 16.00 0.79 5.69
C LEU A 147 16.92 0.14 6.72
N ASN A 148 18.12 0.70 6.94
CA ASN A 148 19.02 0.21 7.98
C ASN A 148 18.41 0.35 9.36
N ASP A 149 17.88 1.52 9.70
CA ASP A 149 17.25 1.79 10.99
C ASP A 149 16.06 0.87 11.24
N TYR A 150 15.26 0.63 10.21
CA TYR A 150 14.09 -0.24 10.33
C TYR A 150 14.49 -1.72 10.49
N ASN A 151 15.39 -2.22 9.63
CA ASN A 151 15.73 -3.64 9.57
C ASN A 151 16.63 -4.11 10.74
N THR A 152 17.28 -3.19 11.45
CA THR A 152 18.13 -3.53 12.62
C THR A 152 17.35 -3.60 13.93
N LYS A 153 16.05 -3.23 13.95
CA LYS A 153 15.23 -3.33 15.15
C LYS A 153 14.97 -4.79 15.52
N GLU A 154 15.18 -5.14 16.80
CA GLU A 154 14.92 -6.49 17.31
C GLU A 154 13.44 -6.87 17.31
N LYS A 155 12.58 -5.90 17.54
CA LYS A 155 11.11 -6.07 17.54
C LYS A 155 10.49 -4.94 16.76
N ILE A 156 9.52 -5.29 15.93
CA ILE A 156 8.74 -4.34 15.14
C ILE A 156 7.28 -4.41 15.62
N GLY A 157 6.75 -3.25 15.99
CA GLY A 157 5.34 -3.04 16.30
C GLY A 157 4.66 -2.11 15.31
N LEU A 158 3.38 -1.83 15.53
CA LEU A 158 2.61 -0.92 14.67
C LEU A 158 3.27 0.46 14.56
N ASP A 159 3.72 1.02 15.70
CA ASP A 159 4.34 2.36 15.72
C ASP A 159 5.63 2.42 14.89
N ASP A 160 6.40 1.32 14.80
CA ASP A 160 7.60 1.26 13.96
C ASP A 160 7.25 1.23 12.47
N ILE A 161 6.18 0.53 12.10
CA ILE A 161 5.66 0.50 10.73
C ILE A 161 5.17 1.90 10.32
N LEU A 162 4.45 2.57 11.21
CA LEU A 162 3.98 3.94 10.97
C LEU A 162 5.13 4.94 10.87
N ASP A 163 6.13 4.82 11.75
CA ASP A 163 7.34 5.68 11.71
C ASP A 163 8.11 5.50 10.39
N PHE A 164 8.30 4.25 9.96
CA PHE A 164 8.88 3.96 8.64
C PHE A 164 8.07 4.64 7.53
N HIS A 165 6.76 4.50 7.54
CA HIS A 165 5.89 5.07 6.51
C HIS A 165 5.98 6.60 6.47
N VAL A 166 5.94 7.27 7.62
CA VAL A 166 6.07 8.74 7.69
C VAL A 166 7.42 9.19 7.14
N LYS A 167 8.51 8.52 7.52
CA LYS A 167 9.85 8.84 7.01
C LYS A 167 9.96 8.60 5.51
N PHE A 168 9.37 7.51 5.01
CA PHE A 168 9.28 7.22 3.58
C PHE A 168 8.52 8.32 2.83
N GLU A 169 7.37 8.78 3.34
CA GLU A 169 6.60 9.88 2.76
C GLU A 169 7.35 11.22 2.79
N LYS A 170 8.18 11.47 3.81
CA LYS A 170 9.05 12.66 3.88
C LYS A 170 10.19 12.62 2.87
N ILE A 171 10.82 11.47 2.69
CA ILE A 171 11.85 11.29 1.64
C ILE A 171 11.20 11.43 0.27
N HIS A 172 10.03 10.85 0.10
CA HIS A 172 9.27 10.85 -1.15
C HIS A 172 10.11 10.41 -2.33
N PRO A 173 10.60 9.15 -2.31
CA PRO A 173 11.72 8.73 -3.17
C PRO A 173 11.40 8.70 -4.66
N PHE A 174 10.14 8.59 -5.05
CA PHE A 174 9.73 8.52 -6.45
C PHE A 174 9.09 9.82 -6.93
N GLN A 175 9.02 10.02 -8.23
CA GLN A 175 8.40 11.19 -8.83
C GLN A 175 6.90 11.27 -8.58
N ASP A 176 6.23 10.09 -8.56
CA ASP A 176 4.83 9.86 -8.22
C ASP A 176 4.67 8.44 -7.66
N GLY A 177 3.50 8.10 -7.08
CA GLY A 177 3.19 6.76 -6.58
C GLY A 177 3.73 6.43 -5.18
N ASN A 178 4.34 7.37 -4.48
CA ASN A 178 4.92 7.15 -3.15
C ASN A 178 3.86 6.69 -2.14
N GLY A 179 2.73 7.38 -2.04
CA GLY A 179 1.65 7.01 -1.13
C GLY A 179 1.14 5.59 -1.34
N ARG A 180 0.94 5.16 -2.57
CA ARG A 180 0.51 3.79 -2.91
C ARG A 180 1.55 2.75 -2.52
N VAL A 181 2.82 2.98 -2.87
CA VAL A 181 3.93 2.10 -2.47
C VAL A 181 4.06 2.05 -0.94
N GLY A 182 4.00 3.19 -0.26
CA GLY A 182 4.08 3.27 1.19
C GLY A 182 2.96 2.51 1.89
N ARG A 183 1.71 2.61 1.42
CA ARG A 183 0.57 1.86 1.99
C ARG A 183 0.68 0.36 1.73
N LEU A 184 1.19 -0.07 0.57
CA LEU A 184 1.50 -1.48 0.30
C LEU A 184 2.58 -2.02 1.24
N ILE A 185 3.62 -1.23 1.52
CA ILE A 185 4.67 -1.60 2.48
C ILE A 185 4.08 -1.75 3.89
N MET A 186 3.25 -0.81 4.34
CA MET A 186 2.59 -0.94 5.66
C MET A 186 1.77 -2.22 5.76
N PHE A 187 0.98 -2.54 4.73
CA PHE A 187 0.18 -3.76 4.70
C PHE A 187 1.06 -5.01 4.76
N LYS A 188 2.11 -5.06 3.94
CA LYS A 188 3.09 -6.15 3.93
C LYS A 188 3.76 -6.35 5.28
N GLU A 189 4.25 -5.28 5.90
CA GLU A 189 4.95 -5.37 7.17
C GLU A 189 4.01 -5.77 8.32
N CYS A 190 2.74 -5.33 8.31
CA CYS A 190 1.73 -5.84 9.22
C CYS A 190 1.58 -7.37 9.11
N LEU A 191 1.48 -7.92 7.89
CA LEU A 191 1.41 -9.36 7.67
C LEU A 191 2.68 -10.09 8.14
N LYS A 192 3.86 -9.50 7.91
CA LYS A 192 5.16 -10.07 8.32
C LYS A 192 5.24 -10.30 9.82
N TYR A 193 4.79 -9.32 10.58
CA TYR A 193 4.90 -9.32 12.05
C TYR A 193 3.63 -9.79 12.76
N ASN A 194 2.69 -10.39 12.01
CA ASN A 194 1.41 -10.87 12.54
C ASN A 194 0.61 -9.79 13.27
N ILE A 195 0.68 -8.58 12.75
CA ILE A 195 -0.17 -7.45 13.15
C ILE A 195 -1.34 -7.43 12.18
N VAL A 196 -2.57 -7.25 12.68
CA VAL A 196 -3.74 -7.11 11.80
C VAL A 196 -3.50 -5.92 10.86
N PRO A 197 -3.50 -6.11 9.54
CA PRO A 197 -3.33 -5.00 8.61
C PRO A 197 -4.53 -4.06 8.61
N PHE A 198 -4.41 -2.96 7.90
CA PHE A 198 -5.47 -1.97 7.77
C PHE A 198 -5.47 -1.35 6.37
N ILE A 199 -6.62 -0.80 5.99
CA ILE A 199 -6.85 -0.09 4.74
C ILE A 199 -7.37 1.30 5.09
N ILE A 200 -6.65 2.34 4.67
CA ILE A 200 -7.12 3.71 4.84
C ILE A 200 -8.24 3.94 3.82
N GLU A 201 -9.46 4.05 4.29
CA GLU A 201 -10.63 4.34 3.46
C GLU A 201 -10.77 5.84 3.22
N ASP A 202 -11.53 6.24 2.19
CA ASP A 202 -11.61 7.64 1.73
C ASP A 202 -12.07 8.62 2.84
N ASP A 203 -13.02 8.21 3.67
CA ASP A 203 -13.49 9.03 4.81
C ASP A 203 -12.42 9.26 5.89
N LEU A 204 -11.38 8.45 5.93
CA LEU A 204 -10.22 8.61 6.82
C LEU A 204 -9.08 9.42 6.18
N LYS A 205 -9.15 9.75 4.89
CA LYS A 205 -8.10 10.42 4.11
C LYS A 205 -7.57 11.69 4.79
N MET A 206 -8.47 12.58 5.21
CA MET A 206 -8.07 13.85 5.84
C MET A 206 -7.40 13.65 7.21
N PHE A 207 -7.85 12.67 7.98
CA PHE A 207 -7.23 12.32 9.26
C PHE A 207 -5.86 11.67 9.05
N TYR A 208 -5.71 10.84 8.03
CA TYR A 208 -4.44 10.23 7.64
C TYR A 208 -3.41 11.28 7.24
N TYR A 209 -3.73 12.22 6.36
CA TYR A 209 -2.82 13.30 5.98
C TYR A 209 -2.46 14.21 7.16
N ARG A 210 -3.42 14.54 8.02
CA ARG A 210 -3.14 15.27 9.27
C ARG A 210 -2.16 14.48 10.14
N GLY A 211 -2.37 13.18 10.26
CA GLY A 211 -1.51 12.29 11.04
C GLY A 211 -0.08 12.25 10.51
N LEU A 212 0.11 12.16 9.18
CA LEU A 212 1.42 12.22 8.55
C LEU A 212 2.12 13.56 8.85
N ALA A 213 1.41 14.67 8.66
CA ALA A 213 1.96 16.01 8.86
C ALA A 213 2.33 16.30 10.32
N LYS A 214 1.64 15.68 11.28
CA LYS A 214 1.81 15.93 12.71
C LYS A 214 2.59 14.86 13.46
N TRP A 215 3.12 13.85 12.80
CA TRP A 215 3.77 12.70 13.41
C TRP A 215 4.86 13.06 14.44
N GLU A 216 5.67 14.06 14.15
CA GLU A 216 6.76 14.47 15.04
C GLU A 216 6.27 15.14 16.34
N THR A 217 5.10 15.73 16.31
CA THR A 217 4.55 16.47 17.45
C THR A 217 3.43 15.73 18.17
N GLU A 218 2.61 14.96 17.42
CA GLU A 218 1.44 14.27 17.95
C GLU A 218 1.19 12.96 17.17
N LYS A 219 1.89 11.91 17.58
CA LYS A 219 1.78 10.57 16.95
C LYS A 219 0.37 9.98 17.02
N GLY A 220 -0.41 10.38 18.03
CA GLY A 220 -1.76 9.89 18.25
C GLY A 220 -2.67 10.06 17.03
N TYR A 221 -2.55 11.15 16.27
CA TYR A 221 -3.41 11.40 15.11
C TYR A 221 -3.31 10.29 14.04
N LEU A 222 -2.10 9.92 13.63
CA LEU A 222 -1.92 8.85 12.66
C LEU A 222 -2.25 7.49 13.25
N ARG A 223 -1.78 7.25 14.48
CA ARG A 223 -1.99 5.99 15.18
C ARG A 223 -3.48 5.68 15.35
N ASP A 224 -4.27 6.63 15.84
CA ASP A 224 -5.71 6.44 16.06
C ASP A 224 -6.45 6.25 14.73
N THR A 225 -6.04 6.95 13.67
CA THR A 225 -6.59 6.76 12.32
C THR A 225 -6.31 5.34 11.82
N CYS A 226 -5.08 4.85 11.97
CA CYS A 226 -4.71 3.50 11.54
C CYS A 226 -5.36 2.42 12.42
N LEU A 227 -5.53 2.65 13.72
CA LEU A 227 -6.27 1.74 14.59
C LEU A 227 -7.75 1.67 14.23
N THR A 228 -8.37 2.81 13.89
CA THR A 228 -9.75 2.85 13.37
C THR A 228 -9.88 2.04 12.08
N ALA A 229 -8.96 2.22 11.14
CA ALA A 229 -8.91 1.43 9.91
C ALA A 229 -8.65 -0.06 10.17
N GLN A 230 -7.82 -0.39 11.17
CA GLN A 230 -7.59 -1.76 11.61
C GLN A 230 -8.86 -2.41 12.18
N ASP A 231 -9.64 -1.68 12.96
CA ASP A 231 -10.90 -2.21 13.51
C ASP A 231 -11.92 -2.50 12.40
N ARG A 232 -11.95 -1.70 11.33
CA ARG A 232 -12.73 -1.99 10.13
C ARG A 232 -12.25 -3.28 9.43
N TYR A 233 -10.94 -3.47 9.32
CA TYR A 233 -10.39 -4.70 8.74
C TYR A 233 -10.67 -5.92 9.64
N LYS A 234 -10.63 -5.79 10.96
CA LYS A 234 -11.07 -6.83 11.90
C LYS A 234 -12.54 -7.21 11.71
N ALA A 235 -13.40 -6.24 11.35
CA ALA A 235 -14.79 -6.56 11.01
C ALA A 235 -14.89 -7.49 9.78
N TYR A 236 -14.03 -7.33 8.77
CA TYR A 236 -13.93 -8.29 7.67
C TYR A 236 -13.46 -9.66 8.16
N LEU A 237 -12.40 -9.73 9.01
CA LEU A 237 -11.91 -11.00 9.56
C LEU A 237 -13.01 -11.73 10.35
N ASN A 238 -13.77 -11.02 11.17
CA ASN A 238 -14.89 -11.56 11.91
C ASN A 238 -16.00 -12.09 10.98
N TYR A 239 -16.32 -11.36 9.90
CA TYR A 239 -17.29 -11.81 8.89
C TYR A 239 -16.87 -13.13 8.25
N PHE A 240 -15.58 -13.27 7.92
CA PHE A 240 -15.01 -14.49 7.33
C PHE A 240 -14.63 -15.56 8.40
N ARG A 241 -14.87 -15.31 9.69
CA ARG A 241 -14.55 -16.18 10.82
C ARG A 241 -13.07 -16.55 10.91
N ILE A 242 -12.22 -15.56 10.64
CA ILE A 242 -10.77 -15.69 10.71
C ILE A 242 -10.30 -15.14 12.05
N GLY A 243 -9.56 -15.97 12.81
CA GLY A 243 -8.90 -15.55 14.05
C GLY A 243 -7.69 -14.64 13.77
N TYR A 244 -7.39 -13.72 14.68
CA TYR A 244 -6.29 -12.76 14.59
C TYR A 244 -5.69 -12.43 15.94
#